data_22de510326c197a31e89d82113433f70
#
_entry.id   22de510326c197a31e89d82113433f70
#
_cell.length_a   1.000
_cell.length_b   1.000
_cell.length_c   1.000
_cell.angle_alpha   90.00
_cell.angle_beta   90.00
_cell.angle_gamma   90.00
#
_symmetry.space_group_name_H-M   'P 1'
#
loop_
_entity.id
_entity.type
_entity.pdbx_description
1 polymer ?
#
loop_
_entity_poly.entity_id
_entity_poly.type
_entity_poly.pdbx_seq_one_letter_code
_entity_poly.pdbx_strand_id
1 'polypeptide(L)'
;MTEPRHIGEQPRLPDPRHWNGAADHPLLRLVQVSRSGDHAARTRLLDELHALIRNGDAEIFAALRLVPSQAVYRHLWELTCAAIDLPRADAGPLVARLFAIPLVLVAGAKQNIVVPGIVPDTGEIGALLEAHGAVGVTRNFGLSKSLGSLQALECITPGQVFLWTHDFAASGVPREISAEEIRVEAGREQVHLRFMIGAGIASAAAPSFFETAANIGAWGMPLTRVLARQMAQPGLDLLPIPRPPSAILKAAHAGRAAQLELAFNLFVSNTAREFRTAIGDPTVVVSAHRIGEAAEIRISMSSRLDDTLLEGFCWPLHPLDEFDHIGSIIMSLLRECHIADVQIAEAVFSDEKPAAPCFIRAADFDRLACGALPH
;
A
#
# COMPACT_ATOMS: atom_id res chain seq x y z
N MET A 1 -21.10 -40.15 -22.97
CA MET A 1 -21.26 -38.70 -23.15
C MET A 1 -21.54 -38.14 -21.77
N THR A 2 -20.51 -37.62 -21.12
CA THR A 2 -20.59 -36.98 -19.79
C THR A 2 -20.81 -35.50 -20.04
N GLU A 3 -21.95 -34.96 -19.59
CA GLU A 3 -22.28 -33.54 -19.67
C GLU A 3 -21.18 -32.70 -19.04
N PRO A 4 -20.83 -31.52 -19.64
CA PRO A 4 -19.89 -30.60 -19.03
C PRO A 4 -20.51 -30.05 -17.75
N ARG A 5 -19.85 -30.30 -16.62
CA ARG A 5 -20.20 -29.67 -15.35
C ARG A 5 -20.18 -28.16 -15.57
N HIS A 6 -21.30 -27.51 -15.28
CA HIS A 6 -21.40 -26.05 -15.18
C HIS A 6 -20.18 -25.56 -14.40
N ILE A 7 -19.45 -24.59 -15.01
CA ILE A 7 -18.46 -23.79 -14.32
C ILE A 7 -19.25 -22.96 -13.32
N GLY A 8 -19.41 -23.51 -12.09
CA GLY A 8 -20.04 -22.81 -11.00
C GLY A 8 -19.28 -21.49 -10.75
N GLU A 9 -20.02 -20.45 -10.44
CA GLU A 9 -19.44 -19.20 -9.95
C GLU A 9 -18.40 -19.54 -8.87
N GLN A 10 -17.17 -19.09 -9.06
CA GLN A 10 -16.14 -19.28 -8.04
C GLN A 10 -16.63 -18.63 -6.75
N PRO A 11 -16.60 -19.35 -5.62
CA PRO A 11 -17.03 -18.77 -4.35
C PRO A 11 -16.25 -17.49 -4.09
N ARG A 12 -16.96 -16.38 -3.91
CA ARG A 12 -16.33 -15.09 -3.62
C ARG A 12 -15.95 -15.07 -2.16
N LEU A 13 -14.72 -14.70 -1.90
CA LEU A 13 -14.25 -14.41 -0.54
C LEU A 13 -15.07 -13.21 0.02
N PRO A 14 -15.71 -13.29 1.19
CA PRO A 14 -16.44 -12.19 1.76
C PRO A 14 -15.49 -11.12 2.32
N ASP A 15 -15.82 -9.83 2.08
CA ASP A 15 -15.03 -8.71 2.64
C ASP A 15 -15.14 -8.68 4.17
N PRO A 16 -14.04 -8.88 4.92
CA PRO A 16 -14.09 -8.97 6.37
C PRO A 16 -14.14 -7.60 7.07
N ARG A 17 -13.98 -6.49 6.36
CA ARG A 17 -13.93 -5.16 6.94
C ARG A 17 -15.27 -4.75 7.54
N HIS A 18 -15.21 -4.08 8.69
CA HIS A 18 -16.40 -3.52 9.34
C HIS A 18 -16.57 -2.06 8.97
N TRP A 19 -17.79 -1.68 8.57
CA TRP A 19 -18.16 -0.32 8.26
C TRP A 19 -19.25 0.17 9.22
N ASN A 20 -18.97 1.25 9.97
CA ASN A 20 -19.90 1.80 10.94
C ASN A 20 -21.05 2.57 10.22
N GLY A 21 -22.19 1.95 10.16
CA GLY A 21 -23.32 2.31 9.27
C GLY A 21 -24.11 3.57 9.57
N ALA A 22 -23.79 4.44 10.51
CA ALA A 22 -24.59 5.65 10.70
C ALA A 22 -24.08 6.55 11.82
N ALA A 23 -23.09 7.30 11.57
CA ALA A 23 -22.82 8.37 12.51
C ALA A 23 -23.35 9.69 11.99
N ASP A 24 -24.00 10.40 12.87
CA ASP A 24 -24.51 11.76 12.66
C ASP A 24 -23.34 12.77 12.76
N HIS A 25 -22.34 12.57 11.88
CA HIS A 25 -21.13 13.38 11.83
C HIS A 25 -21.28 14.47 10.76
N PRO A 26 -21.02 15.77 11.06
CA PRO A 26 -21.22 16.86 10.12
C PRO A 26 -20.48 16.67 8.79
N LEU A 27 -19.21 16.23 8.84
CA LEU A 27 -18.43 15.94 7.64
C LEU A 27 -19.07 14.84 6.78
N LEU A 28 -19.58 13.77 7.38
CA LEU A 28 -20.19 12.68 6.62
C LEU A 28 -21.47 13.09 5.91
N ARG A 29 -22.25 14.02 6.47
CA ARG A 29 -23.39 14.63 5.78
C ARG A 29 -22.93 15.39 4.53
N LEU A 30 -21.88 16.23 4.65
CA LEU A 30 -21.31 16.95 3.50
C LEU A 30 -20.74 15.97 2.45
N VAL A 31 -20.09 14.89 2.87
CA VAL A 31 -19.58 13.84 1.98
C VAL A 31 -20.70 13.20 1.18
N GLN A 32 -21.83 12.87 1.80
CA GLN A 32 -22.99 12.28 1.12
C GLN A 32 -23.55 13.21 0.05
N VAL A 33 -23.74 14.50 0.39
CA VAL A 33 -24.24 15.51 -0.57
C VAL A 33 -23.20 15.74 -1.69
N SER A 34 -21.93 15.83 -1.38
CA SER A 34 -20.85 15.96 -2.38
C SER A 34 -20.82 14.80 -3.38
N ARG A 35 -21.12 13.57 -2.93
CA ARG A 35 -21.16 12.37 -3.78
C ARG A 35 -22.37 12.36 -4.74
N SER A 36 -23.44 13.06 -4.45
CA SER A 36 -24.58 13.20 -5.36
C SER A 36 -24.34 14.15 -6.54
N GLY A 37 -23.12 14.68 -6.68
CA GLY A 37 -22.73 15.57 -7.78
C GLY A 37 -22.93 17.06 -7.49
N ASP A 38 -23.30 17.44 -6.27
CA ASP A 38 -23.44 18.83 -5.87
C ASP A 38 -22.05 19.50 -5.76
N HIS A 39 -21.73 20.33 -6.77
CA HIS A 39 -20.47 21.04 -6.84
C HIS A 39 -20.29 22.04 -5.67
N ALA A 40 -21.36 22.68 -5.24
CA ALA A 40 -21.30 23.62 -4.11
C ALA A 40 -21.02 22.89 -2.79
N ALA A 41 -21.62 21.72 -2.59
CA ALA A 41 -21.32 20.87 -1.43
C ALA A 41 -19.88 20.36 -1.46
N ARG A 42 -19.35 20.00 -2.63
CA ARG A 42 -17.95 19.60 -2.79
C ARG A 42 -16.99 20.73 -2.43
N THR A 43 -17.25 21.95 -2.90
CA THR A 43 -16.43 23.12 -2.56
C THR A 43 -16.45 23.39 -1.06
N ARG A 44 -17.63 23.42 -0.43
CA ARG A 44 -17.75 23.59 1.02
C ARG A 44 -17.00 22.53 1.81
N LEU A 45 -17.09 21.27 1.37
CA LEU A 45 -16.39 20.16 2.02
C LEU A 45 -14.85 20.34 1.91
N LEU A 46 -14.34 20.76 0.76
CA LEU A 46 -12.93 21.06 0.58
C LEU A 46 -12.46 22.21 1.48
N ASP A 47 -13.23 23.29 1.58
CA ASP A 47 -12.93 24.42 2.45
C ASP A 47 -12.92 24.01 3.93
N GLU A 48 -13.89 23.20 4.34
CA GLU A 48 -13.98 22.66 5.71
C GLU A 48 -12.79 21.74 6.02
N LEU A 49 -12.46 20.81 5.12
CA LEU A 49 -11.31 19.93 5.27
C LEU A 49 -10.02 20.73 5.34
N HIS A 50 -9.83 21.75 4.50
CA HIS A 50 -8.68 22.61 4.56
C HIS A 50 -8.56 23.34 5.90
N ALA A 51 -9.67 23.86 6.44
CA ALA A 51 -9.69 24.50 7.75
C ALA A 51 -9.33 23.51 8.88
N LEU A 52 -9.88 22.29 8.84
CA LEU A 52 -9.56 21.25 9.82
C LEU A 52 -8.09 20.81 9.74
N ILE A 53 -7.53 20.64 8.55
CA ILE A 53 -6.11 20.29 8.36
C ILE A 53 -5.20 21.35 8.99
N ARG A 54 -5.56 22.63 8.88
CA ARG A 54 -4.79 23.74 9.48
C ARG A 54 -4.88 23.80 11.00
N ASN A 55 -6.02 23.40 11.56
CA ASN A 55 -6.29 23.50 13.00
C ASN A 55 -6.06 22.20 13.78
N GLY A 56 -5.70 21.14 13.08
CA GLY A 56 -5.54 19.79 13.61
C GLY A 56 -6.58 18.84 13.01
N ASP A 57 -6.13 17.72 12.47
CA ASP A 57 -6.90 16.79 11.62
C ASP A 57 -7.67 15.72 12.40
N ALA A 58 -7.78 15.84 13.73
CA ALA A 58 -8.46 14.86 14.59
C ALA A 58 -9.91 14.57 14.18
N GLU A 59 -10.68 15.62 13.78
CA GLU A 59 -12.06 15.51 13.33
C GLU A 59 -12.18 14.72 12.02
N ILE A 60 -11.18 14.82 11.13
CA ILE A 60 -11.14 14.06 9.89
C ILE A 60 -10.99 12.57 10.20
N PHE A 61 -10.07 12.21 11.12
CA PHE A 61 -9.90 10.82 11.55
C PHE A 61 -11.11 10.29 12.31
N ALA A 62 -11.76 11.13 13.14
CA ALA A 62 -13.01 10.76 13.78
C ALA A 62 -14.08 10.42 12.74
N ALA A 63 -14.25 11.26 11.70
CA ALA A 63 -15.19 11.00 10.62
C ALA A 63 -14.83 9.70 9.84
N LEU A 64 -13.56 9.48 9.52
CA LEU A 64 -13.10 8.28 8.79
C LEU A 64 -13.42 6.97 9.55
N ARG A 65 -13.41 6.97 10.88
CA ARG A 65 -13.80 5.80 11.70
C ARG A 65 -15.29 5.49 11.68
N LEU A 66 -16.11 6.47 11.32
CA LEU A 66 -17.58 6.41 11.36
C LEU A 66 -18.21 6.21 9.97
N VAL A 67 -17.42 6.04 8.93
CA VAL A 67 -17.93 5.91 7.57
C VAL A 67 -18.78 4.65 7.38
N PRO A 68 -19.88 4.73 6.60
CA PRO A 68 -20.76 3.61 6.38
C PRO A 68 -20.30 2.63 5.29
N SER A 69 -19.28 2.97 4.53
CA SER A 69 -18.76 2.12 3.45
C SER A 69 -17.40 2.56 2.94
N GLN A 70 -16.71 1.65 2.28
CA GLN A 70 -15.45 1.93 1.59
C GLN A 70 -15.54 3.10 0.59
N ALA A 71 -16.63 3.18 -0.15
CA ALA A 71 -16.81 4.25 -1.14
C ALA A 71 -16.90 5.64 -0.49
N VAL A 72 -17.49 5.74 0.70
CA VAL A 72 -17.52 6.98 1.50
C VAL A 72 -16.13 7.28 2.06
N TYR A 73 -15.43 6.26 2.59
CA TYR A 73 -14.07 6.40 3.08
C TYR A 73 -13.14 6.95 1.99
N ARG A 74 -13.13 6.29 0.82
CA ARG A 74 -12.30 6.70 -0.32
C ARG A 74 -12.59 8.14 -0.75
N HIS A 75 -13.86 8.49 -0.88
CA HIS A 75 -14.25 9.85 -1.29
C HIS A 75 -13.79 10.92 -0.29
N LEU A 76 -14.01 10.69 1.02
CA LEU A 76 -13.53 11.60 2.07
C LEU A 76 -11.99 11.71 2.05
N TRP A 77 -11.29 10.58 1.91
CA TRP A 77 -9.84 10.56 1.86
C TRP A 77 -9.27 11.29 0.63
N GLU A 78 -9.85 11.08 -0.55
CA GLU A 78 -9.46 11.78 -1.78
C GLU A 78 -9.65 13.29 -1.65
N LEU A 79 -10.74 13.74 -1.06
CA LEU A 79 -10.98 15.17 -0.82
C LEU A 79 -10.06 15.73 0.25
N THR A 80 -9.73 14.95 1.28
CA THR A 80 -8.72 15.33 2.28
C THR A 80 -7.36 15.54 1.63
N CYS A 81 -6.92 14.62 0.77
CA CYS A 81 -5.68 14.80 0.00
C CYS A 81 -5.74 16.03 -0.91
N ALA A 82 -6.86 16.27 -1.58
CA ALA A 82 -7.04 17.45 -2.43
C ALA A 82 -7.04 18.78 -1.64
N ALA A 83 -7.58 18.76 -0.43
CA ALA A 83 -7.62 19.96 0.43
C ALA A 83 -6.22 20.42 0.91
N ILE A 84 -5.24 19.51 0.97
CA ILE A 84 -3.84 19.86 1.27
C ILE A 84 -3.24 20.73 0.16
N ASP A 85 -3.58 20.44 -1.09
CA ASP A 85 -3.04 21.08 -2.28
C ASP A 85 -3.79 22.37 -2.66
N LEU A 86 -4.78 22.82 -1.85
CA LEU A 86 -5.50 24.06 -2.13
C LEU A 86 -4.56 25.27 -2.02
N PRO A 87 -4.64 26.22 -2.99
CA PRO A 87 -3.87 27.45 -2.91
C PRO A 87 -4.26 28.25 -1.68
N ARG A 88 -3.28 28.79 -1.01
CA ARG A 88 -3.50 29.69 0.12
C ARG A 88 -3.84 31.08 -0.41
N ALA A 89 -4.75 31.75 0.25
CA ALA A 89 -5.16 33.10 -0.12
C ALA A 89 -4.00 34.11 -0.15
N ASP A 90 -2.98 33.87 0.68
CA ASP A 90 -1.78 34.70 0.84
C ASP A 90 -0.59 34.27 -0.03
N ALA A 91 -0.59 33.06 -0.59
CA ALA A 91 0.55 32.50 -1.34
C ALA A 91 0.49 32.74 -2.86
N GLY A 92 -0.56 33.35 -3.36
CA GLY A 92 -0.75 33.56 -4.80
C GLY A 92 -0.99 32.23 -5.55
N PRO A 93 -0.63 32.15 -6.85
CA PRO A 93 -0.93 30.98 -7.69
C PRO A 93 0.05 29.82 -7.51
N LEU A 94 1.00 29.91 -6.58
CA LEU A 94 2.02 28.88 -6.34
C LEU A 94 1.67 28.03 -5.13
N VAL A 95 1.87 26.71 -5.26
CA VAL A 95 1.69 25.74 -4.17
C VAL A 95 2.94 24.88 -4.05
N ALA A 96 3.36 24.67 -2.80
CA ALA A 96 4.34 23.65 -2.49
C ALA A 96 3.65 22.30 -2.39
N ARG A 97 4.22 21.28 -3.01
CA ARG A 97 3.71 19.91 -3.00
C ARG A 97 4.78 18.95 -2.54
N LEU A 98 4.38 18.00 -1.71
CA LEU A 98 5.22 16.88 -1.29
C LEU A 98 4.84 15.63 -2.06
N PHE A 99 5.83 14.87 -2.45
CA PHE A 99 5.65 13.58 -3.11
C PHE A 99 6.62 12.54 -2.53
N ALA A 100 6.36 11.27 -2.80
CA ALA A 100 7.28 10.20 -2.47
C ALA A 100 7.48 9.26 -3.66
N ILE A 101 8.72 8.80 -3.80
CA ILE A 101 9.15 7.82 -4.80
C ILE A 101 9.34 6.49 -4.08
N PRO A 102 8.52 5.46 -4.36
CA PRO A 102 8.66 4.15 -3.74
C PRO A 102 9.87 3.41 -4.31
N LEU A 103 10.69 2.86 -3.42
CA LEU A 103 11.85 2.04 -3.74
C LEU A 103 11.63 0.65 -3.16
N VAL A 104 11.58 -0.36 -4.02
CA VAL A 104 11.42 -1.74 -3.61
C VAL A 104 12.76 -2.44 -3.61
N LEU A 105 13.12 -2.98 -2.47
CA LEU A 105 14.38 -3.63 -2.19
C LEU A 105 14.12 -5.08 -1.83
N VAL A 106 14.91 -6.00 -2.39
CA VAL A 106 14.89 -7.42 -2.05
C VAL A 106 16.22 -7.77 -1.39
N ALA A 107 16.13 -8.37 -0.22
CA ALA A 107 17.31 -8.66 0.60
C ALA A 107 17.16 -9.97 1.37
N GLY A 108 18.27 -10.53 1.86
CA GLY A 108 18.30 -11.61 2.84
C GLY A 108 18.50 -13.01 2.29
N ALA A 109 18.64 -13.22 0.97
CA ALA A 109 18.82 -14.55 0.40
C ALA A 109 20.10 -15.26 0.85
N LYS A 110 21.21 -14.54 1.01
CA LYS A 110 22.54 -15.15 1.18
C LYS A 110 23.30 -14.72 2.42
N GLN A 111 23.01 -13.54 2.95
CA GLN A 111 23.76 -12.97 4.07
C GLN A 111 22.91 -11.97 4.85
N ASN A 112 23.31 -11.71 6.10
CA ASN A 112 22.74 -10.64 6.88
C ASN A 112 23.05 -9.30 6.24
N ILE A 113 22.06 -8.43 6.17
CA ILE A 113 22.19 -7.14 5.49
C ILE A 113 21.45 -6.04 6.27
N VAL A 114 21.97 -4.83 6.18
CA VAL A 114 21.24 -3.64 6.63
C VAL A 114 20.70 -2.91 5.41
N VAL A 115 19.38 -2.80 5.32
CA VAL A 115 18.72 -2.09 4.22
C VAL A 115 19.07 -0.60 4.29
N PRO A 116 19.63 0.02 3.22
CA PRO A 116 20.02 1.42 3.24
C PRO A 116 18.87 2.36 3.63
N GLY A 117 19.18 3.27 4.54
CA GLY A 117 18.28 4.34 4.97
C GLY A 117 18.62 5.72 4.39
N ILE A 118 19.66 5.81 3.56
CA ILE A 118 20.17 7.07 3.02
C ILE A 118 20.58 6.89 1.56
N VAL A 119 20.32 7.90 0.75
CA VAL A 119 20.85 8.05 -0.62
C VAL A 119 21.96 9.07 -0.59
N PRO A 120 23.20 8.71 -0.98
CA PRO A 120 24.36 9.58 -0.87
C PRO A 120 24.27 10.87 -1.69
N ASP A 121 23.78 10.77 -2.94
CA ASP A 121 23.72 11.90 -3.88
C ASP A 121 22.32 12.10 -4.46
N THR A 122 21.53 12.94 -3.78
CA THR A 122 20.22 13.36 -4.26
C THR A 122 20.30 14.39 -5.40
N GLY A 123 21.43 15.05 -5.57
CA GLY A 123 21.63 16.02 -6.67
C GLY A 123 21.63 15.34 -8.03
N GLU A 124 22.33 14.19 -8.17
CA GLU A 124 22.32 13.41 -9.39
C GLU A 124 20.90 12.92 -9.74
N ILE A 125 20.14 12.48 -8.73
CA ILE A 125 18.76 12.04 -8.91
C ILE A 125 17.86 13.20 -9.33
N GLY A 126 17.99 14.36 -8.68
CA GLY A 126 17.24 15.57 -9.04
C GLY A 126 17.50 15.99 -10.49
N ALA A 127 18.76 16.07 -10.90
CA ALA A 127 19.14 16.40 -12.27
C ALA A 127 18.56 15.41 -13.29
N LEU A 128 18.53 14.12 -12.96
CA LEU A 128 17.92 13.08 -13.81
C LEU A 128 16.41 13.30 -13.97
N LEU A 129 15.70 13.54 -12.87
CA LEU A 129 14.25 13.76 -12.89
C LEU A 129 13.88 15.03 -13.67
N GLU A 130 14.67 16.12 -13.53
CA GLU A 130 14.50 17.35 -14.30
C GLU A 130 14.78 17.15 -15.79
N ALA A 131 15.88 16.48 -16.14
CA ALA A 131 16.27 16.21 -17.53
C ALA A 131 15.22 15.42 -18.30
N HIS A 132 14.48 14.55 -17.62
CA HIS A 132 13.39 13.76 -18.19
C HIS A 132 12.01 14.41 -18.04
N GLY A 133 11.93 15.62 -17.50
CA GLY A 133 10.66 16.33 -17.28
C GLY A 133 9.73 15.65 -16.28
N ALA A 134 10.26 14.75 -15.44
CA ALA A 134 9.46 13.97 -14.49
C ALA A 134 8.86 14.83 -13.38
N VAL A 135 9.48 15.96 -13.06
CA VAL A 135 9.04 16.91 -12.01
C VAL A 135 8.32 18.14 -12.55
N GLY A 136 8.17 18.24 -13.87
CA GLY A 136 7.53 19.39 -14.53
C GLY A 136 8.29 20.70 -14.32
N VAL A 137 7.62 21.83 -14.60
CA VAL A 137 8.21 23.17 -14.38
C VAL A 137 8.00 23.55 -12.92
N THR A 138 9.03 23.33 -12.11
CA THR A 138 9.02 23.69 -10.70
C THR A 138 9.98 24.84 -10.40
N ARG A 139 9.60 25.66 -9.43
CA ARG A 139 10.56 26.50 -8.71
C ARG A 139 10.96 25.75 -7.44
N ASN A 140 12.22 25.77 -7.08
CA ASN A 140 12.71 25.11 -5.87
C ASN A 140 12.25 23.64 -5.80
N PHE A 141 13.05 22.76 -6.38
CA PHE A 141 12.88 21.32 -6.28
C PHE A 141 13.93 20.77 -5.32
N GLY A 142 13.54 19.83 -4.47
CA GLY A 142 14.46 19.19 -3.53
C GLY A 142 14.06 17.75 -3.22
N LEU A 143 15.06 16.93 -2.92
CA LEU A 143 14.92 15.55 -2.47
C LEU A 143 15.56 15.36 -1.10
N SER A 144 14.89 14.63 -0.22
CA SER A 144 15.44 14.18 1.06
C SER A 144 16.53 13.13 0.82
N LYS A 145 17.62 13.20 1.60
CA LYS A 145 18.65 12.15 1.60
C LYS A 145 18.20 10.90 2.37
N SER A 146 17.40 11.09 3.39
CA SER A 146 16.86 9.98 4.19
C SER A 146 15.73 9.27 3.44
N LEU A 147 15.73 7.96 3.51
CA LEU A 147 14.69 7.09 2.94
C LEU A 147 13.68 6.74 4.04
N GLY A 148 12.45 7.23 3.93
CA GLY A 148 11.39 6.89 4.87
C GLY A 148 10.99 5.40 4.77
N SER A 149 10.61 4.79 5.89
CA SER A 149 9.96 3.48 5.91
C SER A 149 8.47 3.60 5.61
N LEU A 150 7.82 2.50 5.24
CA LEU A 150 6.36 2.46 5.09
C LEU A 150 5.67 2.88 6.39
N GLN A 151 6.12 2.34 7.53
CA GLN A 151 5.55 2.68 8.84
C GLN A 151 5.66 4.18 9.14
N ALA A 152 6.80 4.80 8.82
CA ALA A 152 6.98 6.23 8.99
C ALA A 152 6.02 7.04 8.11
N LEU A 153 5.77 6.60 6.87
CA LEU A 153 4.83 7.29 5.98
C LEU A 153 3.36 7.08 6.39
N GLU A 154 2.99 5.91 6.86
CA GLU A 154 1.63 5.62 7.35
C GLU A 154 1.26 6.42 8.62
N CYS A 155 2.26 6.84 9.38
CA CYS A 155 2.07 7.72 10.54
C CYS A 155 1.91 9.20 10.17
N ILE A 156 2.17 9.60 8.91
CA ILE A 156 2.08 10.99 8.48
C ILE A 156 0.61 11.38 8.33
N THR A 157 0.22 12.44 9.02
CA THR A 157 -1.14 12.97 8.96
C THR A 157 -1.29 14.07 7.90
N PRO A 158 -2.51 14.35 7.42
CA PRO A 158 -2.78 15.48 6.53
C PRO A 158 -2.29 16.81 7.09
N GLY A 159 -2.44 17.04 8.40
CA GLY A 159 -1.95 18.24 9.08
C GLY A 159 -0.42 18.34 9.04
N GLN A 160 0.29 17.23 9.22
CA GLN A 160 1.75 17.22 9.10
C GLN A 160 2.20 17.50 7.67
N VAL A 161 1.55 16.91 6.66
CA VAL A 161 1.87 17.20 5.25
C VAL A 161 1.67 18.68 4.96
N PHE A 162 0.58 19.27 5.44
CA PHE A 162 0.32 20.71 5.30
C PHE A 162 1.42 21.57 5.93
N LEU A 163 1.87 21.24 7.15
CA LEU A 163 2.97 21.95 7.80
C LEU A 163 4.30 21.82 7.03
N TRP A 164 4.60 20.63 6.54
CA TRP A 164 5.84 20.39 5.76
C TRP A 164 5.84 21.09 4.41
N THR A 165 4.68 21.22 3.74
CA THR A 165 4.59 22.05 2.53
C THR A 165 4.87 23.50 2.82
N HIS A 166 4.43 24.00 3.97
CA HIS A 166 4.70 25.36 4.43
C HIS A 166 6.20 25.56 4.72
N ASP A 167 6.80 24.63 5.47
CA ASP A 167 8.23 24.70 5.80
C ASP A 167 9.09 24.67 4.54
N PHE A 168 8.74 23.80 3.57
CA PHE A 168 9.42 23.75 2.29
C PHE A 168 9.26 25.04 1.48
N ALA A 169 8.08 25.62 1.44
CA ALA A 169 7.85 26.90 0.75
C ALA A 169 8.73 28.04 1.33
N ALA A 170 9.01 28.00 2.62
CA ALA A 170 9.84 28.99 3.30
C ALA A 170 11.34 28.71 3.19
N SER A 171 11.77 27.46 3.27
CA SER A 171 13.19 27.07 3.37
C SER A 171 13.79 26.54 2.06
N GLY A 172 12.97 26.00 1.16
CA GLY A 172 13.41 25.27 -0.03
C GLY A 172 14.04 23.90 0.27
N VAL A 173 13.98 23.43 1.53
CA VAL A 173 14.57 22.15 1.96
C VAL A 173 13.46 21.17 2.33
N PRO A 174 13.38 20.00 1.68
CA PRO A 174 12.39 19.00 2.03
C PRO A 174 12.65 18.42 3.44
N ARG A 175 11.57 18.06 4.11
CA ARG A 175 11.64 17.44 5.44
C ARG A 175 12.36 16.10 5.37
N GLU A 176 13.35 15.91 6.23
CA GLU A 176 13.96 14.61 6.46
C GLU A 176 13.04 13.76 7.35
N ILE A 177 12.74 12.53 6.90
CA ILE A 177 12.05 11.54 7.71
C ILE A 177 13.10 10.56 8.20
N SER A 178 13.16 10.35 9.51
CA SER A 178 14.11 9.41 10.10
C SER A 178 13.89 8.02 9.49
N ALA A 179 14.95 7.45 8.95
CA ALA A 179 14.94 6.07 8.46
C ALA A 179 15.21 5.13 9.62
N GLU A 180 14.27 4.25 9.91
CA GLU A 180 14.54 3.12 10.79
C GLU A 180 15.54 2.17 10.12
N GLU A 181 16.49 1.66 10.90
CA GLU A 181 17.41 0.63 10.46
C GLU A 181 16.64 -0.69 10.32
N ILE A 182 16.63 -1.25 9.10
CA ILE A 182 16.06 -2.56 8.85
C ILE A 182 17.22 -3.55 8.71
N ARG A 183 17.29 -4.49 9.64
CA ARG A 183 18.26 -5.61 9.59
C ARG A 183 17.53 -6.84 9.08
N VAL A 184 18.10 -7.45 8.05
CA VAL A 184 17.58 -8.66 7.42
C VAL A 184 18.56 -9.77 7.66
N GLU A 185 18.12 -10.85 8.27
CA GLU A 185 18.94 -12.04 8.50
C GLU A 185 18.99 -12.90 7.24
N ALA A 186 20.11 -13.64 7.10
CA ALA A 186 20.27 -14.59 6.01
C ALA A 186 19.22 -15.69 6.08
N GLY A 187 18.61 -16.00 4.94
CA GLY A 187 17.55 -17.01 4.85
C GLY A 187 16.74 -16.87 3.58
N ARG A 188 15.43 -16.66 3.72
CA ARG A 188 14.55 -16.37 2.60
C ARG A 188 14.62 -14.89 2.21
N GLU A 189 14.50 -14.61 0.92
CA GLU A 189 14.37 -13.27 0.39
C GLU A 189 13.16 -12.55 1.00
N GLN A 190 13.38 -11.30 1.37
CA GLN A 190 12.35 -10.42 1.93
C GLN A 190 12.24 -9.15 1.10
N VAL A 191 11.01 -8.69 0.92
CA VAL A 191 10.71 -7.44 0.21
C VAL A 191 10.61 -6.30 1.23
N HIS A 192 11.40 -5.27 1.02
CA HIS A 192 11.42 -4.07 1.82
C HIS A 192 11.04 -2.86 0.99
N LEU A 193 10.27 -1.96 1.57
CA LEU A 193 9.85 -0.73 0.94
C LEU A 193 10.50 0.46 1.63
N ARG A 194 11.11 1.32 0.84
CA ARG A 194 11.62 2.63 1.24
C ARG A 194 11.03 3.70 0.35
N PHE A 195 10.98 4.92 0.85
CA PHE A 195 10.46 6.07 0.11
C PHE A 195 11.48 7.19 0.11
N MET A 196 11.83 7.67 -1.08
CA MET A 196 12.52 8.94 -1.24
C MET A 196 11.48 10.06 -1.27
N ILE A 197 11.59 11.00 -0.35
CA ILE A 197 10.67 12.13 -0.26
C ILE A 197 11.23 13.30 -1.04
N GLY A 198 10.37 13.93 -1.81
CA GLY A 198 10.68 15.13 -2.53
C GLY A 198 9.62 16.21 -2.33
N ALA A 199 10.02 17.42 -2.63
CA ALA A 199 9.15 18.58 -2.62
C ALA A 199 9.46 19.53 -3.76
N GLY A 200 8.48 20.28 -4.20
CA GLY A 200 8.67 21.31 -5.21
C GLY A 200 7.55 22.35 -5.17
N ILE A 201 7.82 23.52 -5.69
CA ILE A 201 6.85 24.60 -5.82
C ILE A 201 6.42 24.72 -7.28
N ALA A 202 5.13 24.59 -7.53
CA ALA A 202 4.54 24.67 -8.87
C ALA A 202 3.32 25.59 -8.88
N SER A 203 2.84 25.93 -10.07
CA SER A 203 1.54 26.60 -10.20
C SER A 203 0.42 25.71 -9.66
N ALA A 204 -0.55 26.28 -8.96
CA ALA A 204 -1.74 25.57 -8.50
C ALA A 204 -2.54 24.98 -9.68
N ALA A 205 -2.49 25.60 -10.86
CA ALA A 205 -3.10 25.11 -12.08
C ALA A 205 -2.27 24.04 -12.79
N ALA A 206 -1.00 23.80 -12.39
CA ALA A 206 -0.19 22.76 -12.95
C ALA A 206 -0.68 21.39 -12.48
N PRO A 207 -0.62 20.34 -13.34
CA PRO A 207 -0.85 18.97 -12.89
C PRO A 207 0.10 18.64 -11.74
N SER A 208 -0.31 17.72 -10.87
CA SER A 208 0.55 17.26 -9.80
C SER A 208 1.81 16.63 -10.37
N PHE A 209 2.90 16.66 -9.58
CA PHE A 209 4.15 16.00 -9.97
C PHE A 209 3.86 14.58 -10.41
N PHE A 210 4.47 14.18 -11.55
CA PHE A 210 4.35 12.84 -12.12
C PHE A 210 2.98 12.45 -12.71
N GLU A 211 1.94 13.28 -12.67
CA GLU A 211 0.68 13.01 -13.39
C GLU A 211 0.88 13.01 -14.92
N THR A 212 1.80 13.82 -15.40
CA THR A 212 2.23 13.84 -16.79
C THR A 212 3.30 12.81 -17.12
N ALA A 213 3.69 11.99 -16.16
CA ALA A 213 4.68 10.93 -16.35
C ALA A 213 4.13 9.78 -17.22
N ALA A 214 3.48 10.13 -18.34
CA ALA A 214 3.17 9.21 -19.43
C ALA A 214 4.39 8.39 -19.89
N ASN A 215 5.55 8.66 -19.36
CA ASN A 215 6.82 8.10 -19.76
C ASN A 215 7.70 7.64 -18.60
N ILE A 216 7.07 6.97 -17.60
CA ILE A 216 7.85 6.37 -16.49
C ILE A 216 8.98 5.47 -17.02
N GLY A 217 8.79 4.83 -18.18
CA GLY A 217 9.82 4.06 -18.88
C GLY A 217 11.05 4.89 -19.26
N ALA A 218 10.89 6.18 -19.52
CA ALA A 218 12.00 7.05 -19.92
C ALA A 218 12.91 7.41 -18.73
N TRP A 219 12.37 7.61 -17.55
CA TRP A 219 13.14 8.03 -16.38
C TRP A 219 13.24 6.95 -15.28
N GLY A 220 12.26 6.04 -15.18
CA GLY A 220 12.20 5.03 -14.12
C GLY A 220 13.39 4.09 -14.14
N MET A 221 13.73 3.51 -15.30
CA MET A 221 14.90 2.64 -15.44
C MET A 221 16.22 3.39 -15.22
N PRO A 222 16.47 4.58 -15.78
CA PRO A 222 17.62 5.40 -15.42
C PRO A 222 17.73 5.69 -13.94
N LEU A 223 16.62 6.08 -13.27
CA LEU A 223 16.57 6.31 -11.84
C LEU A 223 16.93 5.05 -11.05
N THR A 224 16.36 3.90 -11.40
CA THR A 224 16.68 2.62 -10.75
C THR A 224 18.16 2.30 -10.85
N ARG A 225 18.81 2.55 -12.00
CA ARG A 225 20.26 2.32 -12.19
C ARG A 225 21.10 3.25 -11.33
N VAL A 226 20.74 4.52 -11.23
CA VAL A 226 21.45 5.49 -10.37
C VAL A 226 21.34 5.07 -8.91
N LEU A 227 20.14 4.75 -8.44
CA LEU A 227 19.88 4.30 -7.08
C LEU A 227 20.58 2.97 -6.77
N ALA A 228 20.50 1.99 -7.67
CA ALA A 228 21.20 0.70 -7.50
C ALA A 228 22.71 0.88 -7.36
N ARG A 229 23.30 1.79 -8.13
CA ARG A 229 24.73 2.12 -8.01
C ARG A 229 25.06 2.80 -6.67
N GLN A 230 24.22 3.76 -6.24
CA GLN A 230 24.46 4.52 -5.00
C GLN A 230 24.24 3.68 -3.74
N MET A 231 23.34 2.70 -3.81
CA MET A 231 22.99 1.82 -2.69
C MET A 231 23.60 0.40 -2.83
N ALA A 232 24.55 0.23 -3.76
CA ALA A 232 25.12 -1.08 -4.06
C ALA A 232 25.72 -1.73 -2.82
N GLN A 233 25.19 -2.90 -2.47
CA GLN A 233 25.79 -3.78 -1.48
C GLN A 233 25.45 -5.25 -1.82
N PRO A 234 26.34 -6.22 -1.49
CA PRO A 234 26.08 -7.62 -1.79
C PRO A 234 24.80 -8.11 -1.11
N GLY A 235 23.96 -8.84 -1.87
CA GLY A 235 22.72 -9.40 -1.34
C GLY A 235 21.54 -8.41 -1.22
N LEU A 236 21.66 -7.22 -1.81
CA LEU A 236 20.60 -6.26 -1.97
C LEU A 236 20.31 -6.03 -3.45
N ASP A 237 19.09 -6.26 -3.86
CA ASP A 237 18.59 -5.96 -5.19
C ASP A 237 17.54 -4.84 -5.14
N LEU A 238 17.73 -3.82 -5.96
CA LEU A 238 16.74 -2.77 -6.15
C LEU A 238 15.89 -3.11 -7.37
N LEU A 239 14.62 -3.31 -7.17
CA LEU A 239 13.68 -3.56 -8.25
C LEU A 239 13.27 -2.24 -8.93
N PRO A 240 12.94 -2.29 -10.25
CA PRO A 240 12.36 -1.13 -10.93
C PRO A 240 11.18 -0.57 -10.16
N ILE A 241 11.01 0.75 -10.20
CA ILE A 241 9.92 1.42 -9.49
C ILE A 241 8.57 0.83 -9.92
N PRO A 242 7.85 0.16 -9.03
CA PRO A 242 6.66 -0.60 -9.42
C PRO A 242 5.45 0.30 -9.67
N ARG A 243 5.49 1.50 -9.13
CA ARG A 243 4.42 2.49 -9.26
C ARG A 243 4.98 3.90 -9.45
N PRO A 244 4.26 4.77 -10.20
CA PRO A 244 4.66 6.16 -10.34
C PRO A 244 4.74 6.86 -8.98
N PRO A 245 5.67 7.79 -8.80
CA PRO A 245 5.65 8.69 -7.67
C PRO A 245 4.32 9.43 -7.58
N SER A 246 3.88 9.71 -6.37
CA SER A 246 2.61 10.40 -6.13
C SER A 246 2.69 11.24 -4.86
N ALA A 247 1.64 12.04 -4.60
CA ALA A 247 1.51 12.77 -3.34
C ALA A 247 1.73 11.84 -2.14
N ILE A 248 2.44 12.31 -1.12
CA ILE A 248 3.03 11.49 -0.05
C ILE A 248 2.02 10.52 0.60
N LEU A 249 0.79 10.96 0.88
CA LEU A 249 -0.24 10.12 1.48
C LEU A 249 -0.74 9.02 0.54
N LYS A 250 -0.80 9.30 -0.77
CA LYS A 250 -1.16 8.31 -1.79
C LYS A 250 -0.01 7.33 -2.05
N ALA A 251 1.24 7.83 -1.98
CA ALA A 251 2.43 7.01 -2.18
C ALA A 251 2.57 5.93 -1.12
N ALA A 252 2.27 6.23 0.15
CA ALA A 252 2.29 5.24 1.23
C ALA A 252 1.36 4.06 0.92
N HIS A 253 0.10 4.34 0.57
CA HIS A 253 -0.87 3.31 0.22
C HIS A 253 -0.47 2.51 -1.03
N ALA A 254 -0.07 3.19 -2.10
CA ALA A 254 0.34 2.54 -3.34
C ALA A 254 1.61 1.68 -3.16
N GLY A 255 2.57 2.16 -2.37
CA GLY A 255 3.79 1.43 -2.05
C GLY A 255 3.50 0.17 -1.22
N ARG A 256 2.64 0.29 -0.20
CA ARG A 256 2.18 -0.86 0.59
C ARG A 256 1.55 -1.96 -0.28
N ALA A 257 0.65 -1.58 -1.18
CA ALA A 257 0.02 -2.53 -2.09
C ALA A 257 1.07 -3.26 -2.95
N ALA A 258 2.04 -2.51 -3.52
CA ALA A 258 3.12 -3.10 -4.32
C ALA A 258 4.05 -4.01 -3.49
N GLN A 259 4.37 -3.65 -2.25
CA GLN A 259 5.16 -4.49 -1.36
C GLN A 259 4.45 -5.81 -1.06
N LEU A 260 3.16 -5.77 -0.73
CA LEU A 260 2.38 -6.97 -0.42
C LEU A 260 2.26 -7.89 -1.64
N GLU A 261 2.02 -7.34 -2.83
CA GLU A 261 1.95 -8.10 -4.08
C GLU A 261 3.27 -8.83 -4.37
N LEU A 262 4.41 -8.13 -4.26
CA LEU A 262 5.73 -8.73 -4.47
C LEU A 262 6.10 -9.73 -3.38
N ALA A 263 5.84 -9.41 -2.11
CA ALA A 263 6.08 -10.32 -1.00
C ALA A 263 5.26 -11.61 -1.14
N PHE A 264 4.01 -11.50 -1.56
CA PHE A 264 3.15 -12.65 -1.81
C PHE A 264 3.65 -13.49 -3.00
N ASN A 265 4.07 -12.84 -4.09
CA ASN A 265 4.66 -13.53 -5.25
C ASN A 265 5.90 -14.35 -4.83
N LEU A 266 6.81 -13.75 -4.08
CA LEU A 266 7.99 -14.46 -3.56
C LEU A 266 7.60 -15.60 -2.63
N PHE A 267 6.65 -15.37 -1.72
CA PHE A 267 6.14 -16.40 -0.83
C PHE A 267 5.59 -17.60 -1.61
N VAL A 268 4.66 -17.37 -2.54
CA VAL A 268 4.02 -18.44 -3.31
C VAL A 268 5.05 -19.20 -4.14
N SER A 269 5.94 -18.48 -4.86
CA SER A 269 6.93 -19.09 -5.74
C SER A 269 7.92 -19.96 -4.97
N ASN A 270 8.41 -19.49 -3.83
CA ASN A 270 9.37 -20.21 -3.01
C ASN A 270 8.73 -21.42 -2.32
N THR A 271 7.59 -21.19 -1.69
CA THR A 271 6.85 -22.23 -0.95
C THR A 271 6.37 -23.33 -1.89
N ALA A 272 5.78 -22.99 -3.05
CA ALA A 272 5.34 -24.02 -4.02
C ALA A 272 6.51 -24.87 -4.52
N ARG A 273 7.70 -24.25 -4.74
CA ARG A 273 8.90 -25.00 -5.12
C ARG A 273 9.36 -25.94 -4.02
N GLU A 274 9.39 -25.49 -2.76
CA GLU A 274 9.77 -26.30 -1.60
C GLU A 274 8.82 -27.49 -1.44
N PHE A 275 7.50 -27.27 -1.51
CA PHE A 275 6.52 -28.34 -1.43
C PHE A 275 6.68 -29.38 -2.54
N ARG A 276 6.82 -28.93 -3.81
CA ARG A 276 7.00 -29.86 -4.94
C ARG A 276 8.27 -30.67 -4.83
N THR A 277 9.31 -30.11 -4.25
CA THR A 277 10.58 -30.83 -4.05
C THR A 277 10.47 -31.87 -2.93
N ALA A 278 9.71 -31.55 -1.87
CA ALA A 278 9.62 -32.42 -0.68
C ALA A 278 8.51 -33.49 -0.78
N ILE A 279 7.30 -33.11 -1.23
CA ILE A 279 6.11 -33.95 -1.08
C ILE A 279 5.10 -33.86 -2.22
N GLY A 280 5.24 -32.96 -3.17
CA GLY A 280 4.32 -32.75 -4.29
C GLY A 280 3.62 -31.39 -4.27
N ASP A 281 2.55 -31.25 -5.05
CA ASP A 281 1.83 -29.98 -5.16
C ASP A 281 1.10 -29.61 -3.86
N PRO A 282 1.19 -28.34 -3.41
CA PRO A 282 0.47 -27.89 -2.23
C PRO A 282 -1.02 -27.68 -2.50
N THR A 283 -1.82 -27.83 -1.46
CA THR A 283 -3.19 -27.33 -1.38
C THR A 283 -3.17 -25.96 -0.70
N VAL A 284 -3.88 -25.01 -1.25
CA VAL A 284 -3.97 -23.64 -0.72
C VAL A 284 -5.36 -23.38 -0.15
N VAL A 285 -5.43 -22.84 1.05
CA VAL A 285 -6.68 -22.33 1.64
C VAL A 285 -6.57 -20.82 1.79
N VAL A 286 -7.52 -20.09 1.18
CA VAL A 286 -7.66 -18.64 1.28
C VAL A 286 -8.83 -18.32 2.18
N SER A 287 -8.62 -17.51 3.21
CA SER A 287 -9.67 -17.15 4.18
C SER A 287 -9.59 -15.66 4.51
N ALA A 288 -10.76 -15.04 4.72
CA ALA A 288 -10.87 -13.65 5.18
C ALA A 288 -11.04 -13.62 6.70
N HIS A 289 -10.28 -12.76 7.37
CA HIS A 289 -10.29 -12.65 8.82
C HIS A 289 -10.54 -11.21 9.24
N ARG A 290 -11.35 -11.05 10.29
CA ARG A 290 -11.45 -9.80 11.04
C ARG A 290 -11.08 -10.08 12.50
N ILE A 291 -10.16 -9.26 13.02
CA ILE A 291 -9.63 -9.37 14.38
C ILE A 291 -9.76 -7.99 15.01
N GLY A 292 -10.82 -7.78 15.79
CA GLY A 292 -11.21 -6.46 16.24
C GLY A 292 -11.49 -5.52 15.06
N GLU A 293 -10.74 -4.42 14.97
CA GLU A 293 -10.85 -3.45 13.86
C GLU A 293 -9.95 -3.80 12.66
N ALA A 294 -9.02 -4.73 12.81
CA ALA A 294 -8.13 -5.14 11.74
C ALA A 294 -8.79 -6.19 10.86
N ALA A 295 -8.54 -6.10 9.55
CA ALA A 295 -9.00 -7.07 8.56
C ALA A 295 -7.82 -7.56 7.73
N GLU A 296 -7.79 -8.84 7.39
CA GLU A 296 -6.72 -9.46 6.62
C GLU A 296 -7.23 -10.64 5.81
N ILE A 297 -6.52 -10.96 4.73
CA ILE A 297 -6.67 -12.23 4.02
C ILE A 297 -5.51 -13.12 4.45
N ARG A 298 -5.81 -14.35 4.87
CA ARG A 298 -4.82 -15.37 5.17
C ARG A 298 -4.78 -16.38 4.06
N ILE A 299 -3.59 -16.68 3.62
CA ILE A 299 -3.33 -17.69 2.61
C ILE A 299 -2.42 -18.72 3.26
N SER A 300 -2.90 -19.95 3.38
CA SER A 300 -2.14 -21.07 3.89
C SER A 300 -1.85 -22.06 2.78
N MET A 301 -0.63 -22.57 2.77
CA MET A 301 -0.18 -23.64 1.89
C MET A 301 0.15 -24.86 2.76
N SER A 302 -0.47 -25.98 2.51
CA SER A 302 -0.29 -27.22 3.27
C SER A 302 -0.30 -28.43 2.34
N SER A 303 0.15 -29.58 2.83
CA SER A 303 0.03 -30.85 2.11
C SER A 303 -1.11 -31.68 2.69
N ARG A 304 -1.78 -32.44 1.83
CA ARG A 304 -2.71 -33.50 2.27
C ARG A 304 -1.99 -34.76 2.68
N LEU A 305 -0.71 -34.91 2.30
CA LEU A 305 0.11 -36.10 2.58
C LEU A 305 0.92 -35.95 3.87
N ASP A 306 1.20 -34.69 4.28
CA ASP A 306 1.97 -34.36 5.48
C ASP A 306 1.34 -33.13 6.15
N ASP A 307 0.63 -33.33 7.24
CA ASP A 307 -0.07 -32.31 8.01
C ASP A 307 0.87 -31.49 8.93
N THR A 308 2.15 -31.85 9.00
CA THR A 308 3.13 -31.06 9.72
C THR A 308 3.63 -29.86 8.92
N LEU A 309 3.54 -29.93 7.57
CA LEU A 309 3.95 -28.84 6.69
C LEU A 309 2.82 -27.84 6.49
N LEU A 310 3.01 -26.66 7.06
CA LEU A 310 2.09 -25.54 6.95
C LEU A 310 2.90 -24.24 6.83
N GLU A 311 2.73 -23.56 5.71
CA GLU A 311 3.27 -22.22 5.48
C GLU A 311 2.13 -21.24 5.29
N GLY A 312 2.27 -20.01 5.79
CA GLY A 312 1.19 -19.04 5.74
C GLY A 312 1.66 -17.63 5.40
N PHE A 313 0.79 -16.90 4.69
CA PHE A 313 0.96 -15.51 4.37
C PHE A 313 -0.26 -14.71 4.85
N CYS A 314 -0.02 -13.59 5.56
CA CYS A 314 -1.04 -12.64 5.92
C CYS A 314 -1.00 -11.43 4.99
N TRP A 315 -2.13 -11.12 4.37
CA TRP A 315 -2.33 -9.91 3.58
C TRP A 315 -3.22 -8.95 4.37
N PRO A 316 -2.66 -7.99 5.12
CA PRO A 316 -3.45 -7.04 5.88
C PRO A 316 -4.17 -6.07 4.95
N LEU A 317 -5.45 -5.82 5.21
CA LEU A 317 -6.32 -4.96 4.40
C LEU A 317 -6.33 -3.53 4.95
N HIS A 318 -6.17 -2.56 4.05
CA HIS A 318 -6.35 -1.15 4.35
C HIS A 318 -7.76 -0.70 3.93
N PRO A 319 -8.38 0.31 4.58
CA PRO A 319 -9.70 0.82 4.18
C PRO A 319 -9.80 1.29 2.72
N LEU A 320 -8.69 1.74 2.13
CA LEU A 320 -8.63 2.15 0.71
C LEU A 320 -8.52 0.97 -0.27
N ASP A 321 -8.16 -0.22 0.18
CA ASP A 321 -7.95 -1.37 -0.69
C ASP A 321 -9.24 -1.80 -1.39
N GLU A 322 -9.16 -2.14 -2.67
CA GLU A 322 -10.26 -2.80 -3.40
C GLU A 322 -10.19 -4.30 -3.15
N PHE A 323 -11.10 -4.78 -2.32
CA PHE A 323 -11.09 -6.18 -1.86
C PHE A 323 -11.15 -7.18 -3.02
N ASP A 324 -12.07 -6.97 -3.98
CA ASP A 324 -12.19 -7.84 -5.15
C ASP A 324 -10.94 -7.81 -6.04
N HIS A 325 -10.26 -6.66 -6.11
CA HIS A 325 -9.00 -6.54 -6.85
C HIS A 325 -7.88 -7.34 -6.19
N ILE A 326 -7.74 -7.26 -4.86
CA ILE A 326 -6.76 -8.06 -4.11
C ILE A 326 -7.05 -9.55 -4.27
N GLY A 327 -8.30 -9.96 -4.15
CA GLY A 327 -8.70 -11.35 -4.40
C GLY A 327 -8.29 -11.81 -5.80
N SER A 328 -8.48 -10.97 -6.81
CA SER A 328 -8.06 -11.26 -8.19
C SER A 328 -6.55 -11.39 -8.34
N ILE A 329 -5.76 -10.53 -7.67
CA ILE A 329 -4.29 -10.60 -7.65
C ILE A 329 -3.85 -11.93 -7.02
N ILE A 330 -4.39 -12.28 -5.84
CA ILE A 330 -4.06 -13.53 -5.14
C ILE A 330 -4.33 -14.73 -6.04
N MET A 331 -5.51 -14.80 -6.62
CA MET A 331 -5.90 -15.92 -7.49
C MET A 331 -5.07 -15.98 -8.78
N SER A 332 -4.66 -14.82 -9.33
CA SER A 332 -3.79 -14.78 -10.52
C SER A 332 -2.42 -15.34 -10.21
N LEU A 333 -1.78 -14.87 -9.13
CA LEU A 333 -0.45 -15.31 -8.72
C LEU A 333 -0.42 -16.80 -8.36
N LEU A 334 -1.43 -17.32 -7.68
CA LEU A 334 -1.55 -18.76 -7.42
C LEU A 334 -1.60 -19.56 -8.73
N ARG A 335 -2.38 -19.10 -9.70
CA ARG A 335 -2.50 -19.73 -11.02
C ARG A 335 -1.20 -19.66 -11.83
N GLU A 336 -0.51 -18.52 -11.80
CA GLU A 336 0.80 -18.34 -12.46
C GLU A 336 1.86 -19.27 -11.88
N CYS A 337 1.78 -19.58 -10.58
CA CYS A 337 2.60 -20.60 -9.92
C CYS A 337 2.10 -22.04 -10.11
N HIS A 338 1.12 -22.25 -11.01
CA HIS A 338 0.55 -23.58 -11.31
C HIS A 338 -0.06 -24.30 -10.10
N ILE A 339 -0.64 -23.57 -9.16
CA ILE A 339 -1.39 -24.14 -8.03
C ILE A 339 -2.83 -24.32 -8.46
N ALA A 340 -3.25 -25.59 -8.58
CA ALA A 340 -4.59 -25.95 -9.06
C ALA A 340 -5.60 -26.16 -7.92
N ASP A 341 -5.15 -26.64 -6.75
CA ASP A 341 -6.01 -26.94 -5.61
C ASP A 341 -6.07 -25.72 -4.67
N VAL A 342 -7.04 -24.84 -4.92
CA VAL A 342 -7.31 -23.64 -4.12
C VAL A 342 -8.72 -23.73 -3.54
N GLN A 343 -8.80 -23.64 -2.22
CA GLN A 343 -10.03 -23.68 -1.45
C GLN A 343 -10.27 -22.30 -0.82
N ILE A 344 -11.53 -21.86 -0.79
CA ILE A 344 -11.93 -20.60 -0.15
C ILE A 344 -12.74 -20.95 1.09
N ALA A 345 -12.23 -20.57 2.25
CA ALA A 345 -12.92 -20.74 3.51
C ALA A 345 -13.86 -19.55 3.78
N GLU A 346 -14.90 -19.80 4.57
CA GLU A 346 -15.75 -18.73 5.07
C GLU A 346 -14.97 -17.75 5.93
N ALA A 347 -15.49 -16.50 6.04
CA ALA A 347 -14.85 -15.48 6.84
C ALA A 347 -14.85 -15.85 8.33
N VAL A 348 -13.71 -15.68 8.97
CA VAL A 348 -13.52 -15.88 10.40
C VAL A 348 -13.50 -14.54 11.11
N PHE A 349 -14.35 -14.38 12.13
CA PHE A 349 -14.43 -13.17 12.94
C PHE A 349 -14.00 -13.50 14.37
N SER A 350 -13.07 -12.71 14.91
CA SER A 350 -12.60 -12.82 16.29
C SER A 350 -12.43 -11.43 16.88
N ASP A 351 -12.88 -11.26 18.11
CA ASP A 351 -12.66 -10.01 18.86
C ASP A 351 -11.29 -9.98 19.55
N GLU A 352 -10.68 -11.14 19.75
CA GLU A 352 -9.37 -11.26 20.38
C GLU A 352 -8.27 -11.49 19.34
N LYS A 353 -7.17 -10.72 19.46
CA LYS A 353 -5.99 -10.90 18.61
C LYS A 353 -5.18 -12.09 19.14
N PRO A 354 -5.08 -13.20 18.38
CA PRO A 354 -4.24 -14.33 18.79
C PRO A 354 -2.76 -13.92 18.81
N ALA A 355 -1.97 -14.60 19.65
CA ALA A 355 -0.53 -14.35 19.77
C ALA A 355 0.22 -14.55 18.44
N ALA A 356 -0.27 -15.47 17.57
CA ALA A 356 0.21 -15.69 16.22
C ALA A 356 -0.97 -15.90 15.27
N PRO A 357 -0.80 -15.59 13.96
CA PRO A 357 -1.82 -15.92 12.97
C PRO A 357 -2.13 -17.42 12.96
N CYS A 358 -3.40 -17.77 13.05
CA CYS A 358 -3.86 -19.15 12.85
C CYS A 358 -4.17 -19.37 11.37
N PHE A 359 -3.52 -20.33 10.75
CA PHE A 359 -3.71 -20.71 9.36
C PHE A 359 -4.53 -22.00 9.26
N ILE A 360 -5.46 -22.05 8.31
CA ILE A 360 -6.33 -23.22 8.09
C ILE A 360 -5.57 -24.22 7.23
N ARG A 361 -5.37 -25.43 7.73
CA ARG A 361 -4.80 -26.53 6.95
C ARG A 361 -5.84 -27.11 5.99
N ALA A 362 -5.39 -27.66 4.88
CA ALA A 362 -6.27 -28.35 3.94
C ALA A 362 -7.07 -29.49 4.60
N ALA A 363 -6.43 -30.28 5.47
CA ALA A 363 -7.10 -31.36 6.21
C ALA A 363 -8.17 -30.84 7.18
N ASP A 364 -7.95 -29.68 7.81
CA ASP A 364 -8.94 -29.07 8.69
C ASP A 364 -10.10 -28.47 7.89
N PHE A 365 -9.83 -27.90 6.72
CA PHE A 365 -10.86 -27.41 5.81
C PHE A 365 -11.79 -28.53 5.35
N ASP A 366 -11.27 -29.69 4.98
CA ASP A 366 -12.06 -30.87 4.60
C ASP A 366 -12.96 -31.32 5.76
N ARG A 367 -12.49 -31.25 7.02
CA ARG A 367 -13.30 -31.57 8.22
C ARG A 367 -14.41 -30.54 8.46
N LEU A 368 -14.13 -29.24 8.30
CA LEU A 368 -15.13 -28.18 8.41
C LEU A 368 -16.22 -28.31 7.37
N ALA A 369 -15.87 -28.63 6.12
CA ALA A 369 -16.80 -28.85 5.03
C ALA A 369 -17.69 -30.09 5.26
N CYS A 370 -17.21 -31.08 6.02
CA CYS A 370 -17.98 -32.28 6.42
C CYS A 370 -18.83 -32.10 7.68
N GLY A 371 -18.87 -30.89 8.28
CA GLY A 371 -19.67 -30.59 9.48
C GLY A 371 -19.11 -31.12 10.80
N ALA A 372 -17.87 -31.58 10.83
CA ALA A 372 -17.18 -32.03 12.03
C ALA A 372 -16.48 -30.82 12.68
N LEU A 373 -17.19 -30.08 13.54
CA LEU A 373 -16.58 -29.07 14.40
C LEU A 373 -15.62 -29.76 15.39
N PRO A 374 -14.36 -29.30 15.50
CA PRO A 374 -13.55 -29.70 16.63
C PRO A 374 -14.12 -29.09 17.91
N HIS A 375 -14.37 -29.91 18.92
CA HIS A 375 -14.71 -29.49 20.28
C HIS A 375 -13.52 -28.87 20.99
#